data_e521b56992670faeac2df1f8301b318b
#
_entry.id   e521b56992670faeac2df1f8301b318b
#
_cell.length_a   1.000
_cell.length_b   1.000
_cell.length_c   1.000
_cell.angle_alpha   90.00
_cell.angle_beta   90.00
_cell.angle_gamma   90.00
#
_symmetry.space_group_name_H-M   'P 1'
#
loop_
_entity.id
_entity.type
_entity.pdbx_description
1 polymer ?
#
loop_
_entity_poly.entity_id
_entity_poly.type
_entity_poly.pdbx_seq_one_letter_code
_entity_poly.pdbx_strand_id
1 'polypeptide(L)'
;MSIRFDDKVVIVTGAGGGLGKQHALEFARRGAKVVVNDLGSAVDGSGGSSDAANAVVEEIKAEGGVAIANGSSVADQEGVSKMVAETMDKWGRIDILVNNAGILRDKSFHKVTIEEFNQVMDVHFQGSFYASHAVYPIMREQNFGRIIFTTSSGGLVGSFGQTNYGAAKMAMIGLMNCLKTVSYTHLTLPTKRIV
;
A
#
# COMPACT_ATOMS: atom_id res chain seq x y z
N MET A 1 -26.05 4.50 -9.68
CA MET A 1 -25.53 3.22 -9.17
C MET A 1 -24.24 3.50 -8.42
N SER A 2 -24.12 3.04 -7.18
CA SER A 2 -22.85 3.11 -6.44
C SER A 2 -21.93 1.94 -6.89
N ILE A 3 -20.64 2.21 -7.06
CA ILE A 3 -19.66 1.16 -7.34
C ILE A 3 -19.57 0.24 -6.11
N ARG A 4 -19.67 -1.07 -6.31
CA ARG A 4 -19.57 -2.10 -5.26
C ARG A 4 -18.33 -2.95 -5.45
N PHE A 5 -17.82 -3.48 -4.34
CA PHE A 5 -16.66 -4.39 -4.27
C PHE A 5 -17.01 -5.69 -3.55
N ASP A 6 -18.25 -6.14 -3.67
CA ASP A 6 -18.72 -7.39 -3.05
C ASP A 6 -17.81 -8.56 -3.48
N ASP A 7 -17.46 -9.40 -2.51
CA ASP A 7 -16.53 -10.54 -2.67
C ASP A 7 -15.09 -10.20 -3.09
N LYS A 8 -14.73 -8.94 -3.17
CA LYS A 8 -13.35 -8.52 -3.43
C LYS A 8 -12.53 -8.48 -2.15
N VAL A 9 -11.28 -8.89 -2.27
CA VAL A 9 -10.28 -8.83 -1.19
C VAL A 9 -9.28 -7.72 -1.49
N VAL A 10 -9.12 -6.82 -0.54
CA VAL A 10 -8.31 -5.60 -0.67
C VAL A 10 -7.24 -5.58 0.42
N ILE A 11 -6.00 -5.37 0.05
CA ILE A 11 -4.91 -5.07 0.98
C ILE A 11 -4.62 -3.58 0.88
N VAL A 12 -4.64 -2.87 2.02
CA VAL A 12 -4.25 -1.46 2.11
C VAL A 12 -3.08 -1.33 3.07
N THR A 13 -1.94 -0.87 2.58
CA THR A 13 -0.75 -0.64 3.41
C THR A 13 -0.74 0.77 4.01
N GLY A 14 -0.22 0.92 5.22
CA GLY A 14 -0.28 2.19 5.96
C GLY A 14 -1.72 2.60 6.26
N ALA A 15 -2.56 1.63 6.64
CA ALA A 15 -4.00 1.81 6.78
C ALA A 15 -4.47 2.08 8.22
N GLY A 16 -3.57 2.21 9.18
CA GLY A 16 -3.90 2.57 10.57
C GLY A 16 -4.32 4.03 10.75
N GLY A 17 -4.10 4.89 9.74
CA GLY A 17 -4.45 6.32 9.81
C GLY A 17 -4.53 7.00 8.45
N GLY A 18 -4.80 8.30 8.46
CA GLY A 18 -4.75 9.17 7.28
C GLY A 18 -5.52 8.64 6.07
N LEU A 19 -4.93 8.77 4.89
CA LEU A 19 -5.53 8.33 3.62
C LEU A 19 -5.74 6.82 3.57
N GLY A 20 -4.78 6.02 4.09
CA GLY A 20 -4.88 4.56 4.10
C GLY A 20 -6.10 4.08 4.88
N LYS A 21 -6.37 4.66 6.06
CA LYS A 21 -7.58 4.38 6.83
C LYS A 21 -8.84 4.68 6.02
N GLN A 22 -8.91 5.85 5.35
CA GLN A 22 -10.07 6.21 4.56
C GLN A 22 -10.29 5.25 3.37
N HIS A 23 -9.22 4.81 2.73
CA HIS A 23 -9.31 3.76 1.70
C HIS A 23 -9.86 2.46 2.27
N ALA A 24 -9.35 1.99 3.42
CA ALA A 24 -9.79 0.76 4.05
C ALA A 24 -11.29 0.81 4.41
N LEU A 25 -11.73 1.90 5.05
CA LEU A 25 -13.14 2.12 5.41
C LEU A 25 -14.04 2.15 4.16
N GLU A 26 -13.66 2.89 3.13
CA GLU A 26 -14.49 3.04 1.94
C GLU A 26 -14.60 1.73 1.13
N PHE A 27 -13.52 0.94 1.02
CA PHE A 27 -13.61 -0.38 0.42
C PHE A 27 -14.53 -1.31 1.23
N ALA A 28 -14.42 -1.30 2.55
CA ALA A 28 -15.28 -2.11 3.43
C ALA A 28 -16.76 -1.72 3.33
N ARG A 29 -17.09 -0.42 3.35
CA ARG A 29 -18.46 0.11 3.16
C ARG A 29 -19.07 -0.32 1.83
N ARG A 30 -18.24 -0.53 0.82
CA ARG A 30 -18.64 -1.00 -0.51
C ARG A 30 -18.64 -2.52 -0.65
N GLY A 31 -18.46 -3.26 0.44
CA GLY A 31 -18.61 -4.72 0.49
C GLY A 31 -17.32 -5.52 0.34
N ALA A 32 -16.16 -4.88 0.26
CA ALA A 32 -14.88 -5.59 0.22
C ALA A 32 -14.51 -6.21 1.57
N LYS A 33 -13.74 -7.30 1.53
CA LYS A 33 -12.99 -7.83 2.66
C LYS A 33 -11.61 -7.16 2.69
N VAL A 34 -11.21 -6.57 3.82
CA VAL A 34 -10.05 -5.67 3.86
C VAL A 34 -8.97 -6.19 4.81
N VAL A 35 -7.73 -6.24 4.33
CA VAL A 35 -6.53 -6.32 5.17
C VAL A 35 -6.08 -4.89 5.48
N VAL A 36 -6.15 -4.52 6.73
CA VAL A 36 -5.63 -3.26 7.26
C VAL A 36 -4.19 -3.50 7.71
N ASN A 37 -3.23 -3.21 6.84
CA ASN A 37 -1.82 -3.35 7.20
C ASN A 37 -1.27 -2.02 7.69
N ASP A 38 -0.71 -2.03 8.90
CA ASP A 38 -0.02 -0.88 9.47
C ASP A 38 0.97 -1.34 10.54
N LEU A 39 2.21 -0.87 10.46
CA LEU A 39 3.23 -1.13 11.48
C LEU A 39 2.94 -0.38 12.78
N GLY A 40 2.07 0.66 12.74
CA GLY A 40 1.77 1.52 13.88
C GLY A 40 2.91 2.45 14.26
N SER A 41 3.80 2.75 13.32
CA SER A 41 4.87 3.72 13.52
C SER A 41 4.34 5.16 13.44
N ALA A 42 5.05 6.09 14.06
CA ALA A 42 4.85 7.52 13.85
C ALA A 42 5.15 7.92 12.39
N VAL A 43 4.76 9.13 11.98
CA VAL A 43 4.97 9.64 10.62
C VAL A 43 6.44 9.62 10.20
N ASP A 44 7.35 9.74 11.15
CA ASP A 44 8.80 9.67 10.93
C ASP A 44 9.34 8.23 10.86
N GLY A 45 8.49 7.22 11.02
CA GLY A 45 8.86 5.80 11.00
C GLY A 45 9.39 5.25 12.32
N SER A 46 9.33 6.02 13.42
CA SER A 46 9.73 5.54 14.75
C SER A 46 8.59 4.79 15.45
N GLY A 47 8.94 3.87 16.35
CA GLY A 47 7.97 3.05 17.09
C GLY A 47 7.30 1.97 16.24
N GLY A 48 6.28 1.34 16.80
CA GLY A 48 5.45 0.33 16.12
C GLY A 48 4.48 -0.31 17.10
N SER A 49 3.20 -0.42 16.71
CA SER A 49 2.15 -1.11 17.45
C SER A 49 1.03 -1.51 16.48
N SER A 50 0.52 -2.72 16.60
CA SER A 50 -0.65 -3.14 15.82
C SER A 50 -1.96 -2.45 16.23
N ASP A 51 -1.93 -1.60 17.27
CA ASP A 51 -3.14 -0.97 17.81
C ASP A 51 -3.86 -0.10 16.80
N ALA A 52 -3.11 0.65 15.96
CA ALA A 52 -3.70 1.49 14.92
C ALA A 52 -4.47 0.66 13.89
N ALA A 53 -3.89 -0.44 13.41
CA ALA A 53 -4.56 -1.36 12.49
C ALA A 53 -5.78 -2.02 13.13
N ASN A 54 -5.66 -2.47 14.38
CA ASN A 54 -6.77 -3.08 15.13
C ASN A 54 -7.93 -2.09 15.32
N ALA A 55 -7.65 -0.84 15.67
CA ALA A 55 -8.68 0.18 15.84
C ALA A 55 -9.50 0.40 14.54
N VAL A 56 -8.84 0.42 13.38
CA VAL A 56 -9.53 0.54 12.08
C VAL A 56 -10.34 -0.71 11.76
N VAL A 57 -9.83 -1.89 12.10
CA VAL A 57 -10.58 -3.16 11.93
C VAL A 57 -11.85 -3.16 12.76
N GLU A 58 -11.80 -2.72 14.01
CA GLU A 58 -12.98 -2.64 14.88
C GLU A 58 -14.00 -1.60 14.36
N GLU A 59 -13.55 -0.48 13.81
CA GLU A 59 -14.42 0.51 13.15
C GLU A 59 -15.13 -0.11 11.93
N ILE A 60 -14.40 -0.85 11.08
CA ILE A 60 -14.97 -1.56 9.93
C ILE A 60 -16.02 -2.59 10.38
N LYS A 61 -15.74 -3.37 11.42
CA LYS A 61 -16.67 -4.37 11.96
C LYS A 61 -17.91 -3.73 12.56
N ALA A 62 -17.77 -2.61 13.27
CA ALA A 62 -18.89 -1.87 13.84
C ALA A 62 -19.86 -1.34 12.75
N GLU A 63 -19.36 -1.05 11.55
CA GLU A 63 -20.16 -0.69 10.38
C GLU A 63 -20.69 -1.93 9.59
N GLY A 64 -20.49 -3.15 10.09
CA GLY A 64 -20.92 -4.40 9.46
C GLY A 64 -19.99 -4.91 8.35
N GLY A 65 -18.81 -4.32 8.19
CA GLY A 65 -17.81 -4.75 7.22
C GLY A 65 -16.95 -5.92 7.71
N VAL A 66 -16.08 -6.41 6.83
CA VAL A 66 -15.17 -7.54 7.11
C VAL A 66 -13.72 -7.08 6.95
N ALA A 67 -12.92 -7.17 8.01
CA ALA A 67 -11.52 -6.82 7.97
C ALA A 67 -10.66 -7.67 8.91
N ILE A 68 -9.35 -7.70 8.64
CA ILE A 68 -8.31 -8.20 9.54
C ILE A 68 -7.17 -7.19 9.62
N ALA A 69 -6.52 -7.15 10.78
CA ALA A 69 -5.31 -6.37 10.98
C ALA A 69 -4.07 -7.18 10.61
N ASN A 70 -3.05 -6.50 10.10
CA ASN A 70 -1.72 -7.04 9.89
C ASN A 70 -0.67 -5.99 10.29
N GLY A 71 0.28 -6.35 11.15
CA GLY A 71 1.31 -5.46 11.70
C GLY A 71 2.68 -5.57 11.01
N SER A 72 2.77 -6.24 9.87
CA SER A 72 4.06 -6.40 9.17
C SER A 72 4.56 -5.07 8.61
N SER A 73 5.87 -4.85 8.70
CA SER A 73 6.53 -3.76 7.98
C SER A 73 6.51 -4.05 6.48
N VAL A 74 6.14 -3.06 5.68
CA VAL A 74 6.25 -3.16 4.21
C VAL A 74 7.69 -3.21 3.72
N ALA A 75 8.64 -2.69 4.50
CA ALA A 75 10.07 -2.75 4.22
C ALA A 75 10.69 -4.14 4.51
N ASP A 76 9.94 -5.05 5.13
CA ASP A 76 10.32 -6.43 5.38
C ASP A 76 9.66 -7.36 4.35
N GLN A 77 10.48 -7.91 3.44
CA GLN A 77 10.00 -8.80 2.38
C GLN A 77 9.32 -10.07 2.94
N GLU A 78 9.85 -10.64 4.01
CA GLU A 78 9.29 -11.84 4.63
C GLU A 78 7.94 -11.54 5.30
N GLY A 79 7.85 -10.43 6.03
CA GLY A 79 6.62 -9.95 6.62
C GLY A 79 5.53 -9.66 5.59
N VAL A 80 5.89 -9.09 4.44
CA VAL A 80 4.96 -8.88 3.31
C VAL A 80 4.51 -10.22 2.72
N SER A 81 5.40 -11.17 2.53
CA SER A 81 5.06 -12.51 2.02
C SER A 81 4.10 -13.23 2.96
N LYS A 82 4.33 -13.12 4.28
CA LYS A 82 3.45 -13.68 5.30
C LYS A 82 2.06 -13.03 5.29
N MET A 83 1.97 -11.71 5.18
CA MET A 83 0.70 -10.99 5.04
C MET A 83 -0.11 -11.49 3.84
N VAL A 84 0.54 -11.69 2.70
CA VAL A 84 -0.10 -12.20 1.49
C VAL A 84 -0.58 -13.64 1.68
N ALA A 85 0.24 -14.52 2.27
CA ALA A 85 -0.13 -15.90 2.57
C ALA A 85 -1.34 -15.97 3.53
N GLU A 86 -1.32 -15.22 4.64
CA GLU A 86 -2.45 -15.13 5.59
C GLU A 86 -3.75 -14.65 4.91
N THR A 87 -3.63 -13.72 3.96
CA THR A 87 -4.78 -13.24 3.19
C THR A 87 -5.35 -14.32 2.29
N MET A 88 -4.48 -15.07 1.61
CA MET A 88 -4.86 -16.19 0.75
C MET A 88 -5.46 -17.34 1.55
N ASP A 89 -4.88 -17.72 2.67
CA ASP A 89 -5.41 -18.76 3.55
C ASP A 89 -6.82 -18.42 4.05
N LYS A 90 -7.08 -17.13 4.31
CA LYS A 90 -8.36 -16.68 4.84
C LYS A 90 -9.45 -16.56 3.79
N TRP A 91 -9.13 -16.07 2.60
CA TRP A 91 -10.15 -15.71 1.59
C TRP A 91 -9.91 -16.27 0.19
N GLY A 92 -8.78 -16.93 -0.05
CA GLY A 92 -8.45 -17.62 -1.30
C GLY A 92 -8.21 -16.70 -2.50
N ARG A 93 -8.15 -15.38 -2.30
CA ARG A 93 -7.97 -14.40 -3.37
C ARG A 93 -7.43 -13.07 -2.89
N ILE A 94 -6.83 -12.31 -3.79
CA ILE A 94 -6.45 -10.91 -3.59
C ILE A 94 -6.77 -10.15 -4.87
N ASP A 95 -7.66 -9.18 -4.80
CA ASP A 95 -8.16 -8.45 -5.97
C ASP A 95 -7.56 -7.07 -6.12
N ILE A 96 -7.29 -6.38 -5.00
CA ILE A 96 -6.82 -5.01 -4.99
C ILE A 96 -5.69 -4.85 -3.97
N LEU A 97 -4.61 -4.23 -4.39
CA LEU A 97 -3.53 -3.77 -3.52
C LEU A 97 -3.44 -2.24 -3.59
N VAL A 98 -3.49 -1.58 -2.44
CA VAL A 98 -3.23 -0.15 -2.30
C VAL A 98 -1.90 0.05 -1.59
N ASN A 99 -0.86 0.39 -2.34
CA ASN A 99 0.44 0.79 -1.84
C ASN A 99 0.37 2.24 -1.35
N ASN A 100 0.08 2.40 -0.05
CA ASN A 100 -0.10 3.71 0.56
C ASN A 100 0.89 3.96 1.71
N ALA A 101 1.47 2.92 2.33
CA ALA A 101 2.43 3.07 3.41
C ALA A 101 3.55 4.06 3.06
N GLY A 102 3.93 4.87 4.02
CA GLY A 102 4.96 5.88 3.82
C GLY A 102 5.35 6.60 5.09
N ILE A 103 6.57 7.12 5.11
CA ILE A 103 7.15 7.92 6.19
C ILE A 103 7.76 9.21 5.63
N LEU A 104 7.97 10.20 6.48
CA LEU A 104 8.63 11.46 6.13
C LEU A 104 9.90 11.65 6.95
N ARG A 105 10.99 12.00 6.28
CA ARG A 105 12.29 12.37 6.86
C ARG A 105 12.79 13.63 6.14
N ASP A 106 11.98 14.71 6.26
CA ASP A 106 12.22 15.95 5.53
C ASP A 106 13.40 16.72 6.12
N LYS A 107 14.41 16.95 5.31
CA LYS A 107 15.60 17.74 5.62
C LYS A 107 16.16 18.37 4.37
N SER A 108 16.85 19.51 4.50
CA SER A 108 17.65 20.07 3.40
C SER A 108 18.71 19.05 2.95
N PHE A 109 19.00 19.00 1.66
CA PHE A 109 19.81 17.95 1.03
C PHE A 109 21.15 17.67 1.73
N HIS A 110 21.86 18.72 2.15
CA HIS A 110 23.16 18.58 2.84
C HIS A 110 23.05 18.04 4.29
N LYS A 111 21.83 17.90 4.83
CA LYS A 111 21.57 17.39 6.21
C LYS A 111 20.92 16.02 6.22
N VAL A 112 20.40 15.54 5.08
CA VAL A 112 19.86 14.18 4.97
C VAL A 112 20.99 13.19 5.12
N THR A 113 20.85 12.23 6.04
CA THR A 113 21.80 11.12 6.13
C THR A 113 21.45 10.03 5.13
N ILE A 114 22.43 9.17 4.82
CA ILE A 114 22.20 8.02 3.92
C ILE A 114 21.17 7.08 4.51
N GLU A 115 21.19 6.88 5.82
CA GLU A 115 20.22 6.02 6.54
C GLU A 115 18.80 6.57 6.41
N GLU A 116 18.59 7.87 6.60
CA GLU A 116 17.29 8.50 6.44
C GLU A 116 16.79 8.44 5.00
N PHE A 117 17.69 8.62 4.03
CA PHE A 117 17.37 8.45 2.62
C PHE A 117 16.91 7.02 2.35
N ASN A 118 17.68 6.02 2.77
CA ASN A 118 17.38 4.61 2.57
C ASN A 118 16.09 4.21 3.26
N GLN A 119 15.85 4.63 4.51
CA GLN A 119 14.58 4.33 5.21
C GLN A 119 13.34 4.79 4.43
N VAL A 120 13.39 5.98 3.82
CA VAL A 120 12.28 6.47 3.00
C VAL A 120 12.14 5.65 1.72
N MET A 121 13.26 5.30 1.06
CA MET A 121 13.25 4.42 -0.12
C MET A 121 12.71 3.03 0.22
N ASP A 122 13.11 2.46 1.35
CA ASP A 122 12.70 1.12 1.78
C ASP A 122 11.20 1.03 2.03
N VAL A 123 10.63 2.02 2.72
CA VAL A 123 9.19 2.02 3.01
C VAL A 123 8.36 2.31 1.76
N HIS A 124 8.70 3.38 1.02
CA HIS A 124 7.88 3.82 -0.12
C HIS A 124 8.07 2.95 -1.36
N PHE A 125 9.33 2.80 -1.81
CA PHE A 125 9.62 2.13 -3.07
C PHE A 125 9.77 0.61 -2.90
N GLN A 126 10.69 0.16 -2.03
CA GLN A 126 10.89 -1.27 -1.82
C GLN A 126 9.64 -1.95 -1.26
N GLY A 127 8.96 -1.32 -0.28
CA GLY A 127 7.71 -1.85 0.26
C GLY A 127 6.62 -1.98 -0.80
N SER A 128 6.47 -0.98 -1.68
CA SER A 128 5.54 -1.07 -2.80
C SER A 128 5.94 -2.15 -3.82
N PHE A 129 7.25 -2.33 -4.04
CA PHE A 129 7.76 -3.39 -4.91
C PHE A 129 7.48 -4.78 -4.30
N TYR A 130 7.82 -5.01 -3.03
CA TYR A 130 7.60 -6.29 -2.36
C TYR A 130 6.12 -6.69 -2.37
N ALA A 131 5.24 -5.77 -1.96
CA ALA A 131 3.81 -6.04 -1.94
C ALA A 131 3.25 -6.33 -3.35
N SER A 132 3.65 -5.53 -4.34
CA SER A 132 3.21 -5.73 -5.73
C SER A 132 3.74 -7.05 -6.29
N HIS A 133 5.00 -7.38 -6.04
CA HIS A 133 5.62 -8.62 -6.48
C HIS A 133 4.94 -9.85 -5.88
N ALA A 134 4.59 -9.80 -4.59
CA ALA A 134 3.94 -10.90 -3.90
C ALA A 134 2.49 -11.16 -4.39
N VAL A 135 1.72 -10.11 -4.69
CA VAL A 135 0.33 -10.28 -5.15
C VAL A 135 0.20 -10.52 -6.65
N TYR A 136 1.20 -10.12 -7.45
CA TYR A 136 1.13 -10.17 -8.91
C TYR A 136 0.88 -11.58 -9.47
N PRO A 137 1.58 -12.66 -9.04
CA PRO A 137 1.31 -14.01 -9.49
C PRO A 137 -0.13 -14.45 -9.22
N ILE A 138 -0.65 -14.15 -8.03
CA ILE A 138 -2.02 -14.47 -7.61
C ILE A 138 -3.04 -13.77 -8.52
N MET A 139 -2.86 -12.46 -8.73
CA MET A 139 -3.73 -11.68 -9.62
C MET A 139 -3.70 -12.17 -11.06
N ARG A 140 -2.54 -12.64 -11.53
CA ARG A 140 -2.36 -13.23 -12.85
C ARG A 140 -3.13 -14.53 -12.99
N GLU A 141 -3.04 -15.45 -12.02
CA GLU A 141 -3.79 -16.70 -12.01
C GLU A 141 -5.31 -16.45 -11.95
N GLN A 142 -5.73 -15.46 -11.15
CA GLN A 142 -7.15 -15.04 -11.07
C GLN A 142 -7.66 -14.38 -12.35
N ASN A 143 -6.79 -14.02 -13.28
CA ASN A 143 -7.12 -13.18 -14.44
C ASN A 143 -7.81 -11.86 -14.03
N PHE A 144 -7.52 -11.38 -12.84
CA PHE A 144 -8.05 -10.13 -12.28
C PHE A 144 -7.14 -9.58 -11.20
N GLY A 145 -6.86 -8.28 -11.23
CA GLY A 145 -6.14 -7.57 -10.18
C GLY A 145 -6.12 -6.06 -10.42
N ARG A 146 -5.91 -5.30 -9.35
CA ARG A 146 -5.69 -3.85 -9.39
C ARG A 146 -4.60 -3.49 -8.39
N ILE A 147 -3.54 -2.85 -8.86
CA ILE A 147 -2.47 -2.34 -8.02
C ILE A 147 -2.48 -0.82 -8.10
N ILE A 148 -2.62 -0.18 -6.96
CA ILE A 148 -2.69 1.28 -6.81
C ILE A 148 -1.43 1.73 -6.09
N PHE A 149 -0.81 2.81 -6.58
CA PHE A 149 0.36 3.44 -5.98
C PHE A 149 0.02 4.86 -5.56
N THR A 150 0.17 5.17 -4.27
CA THR A 150 0.01 6.52 -3.74
C THR A 150 1.28 7.32 -4.00
N THR A 151 1.30 8.09 -5.07
CA THR A 151 2.42 8.98 -5.43
C THR A 151 2.18 10.41 -4.91
N SER A 152 3.00 11.35 -5.34
CA SER A 152 2.94 12.76 -4.92
C SER A 152 3.40 13.71 -6.01
N SER A 153 2.87 14.92 -6.03
CA SER A 153 3.41 16.02 -6.82
C SER A 153 4.87 16.32 -6.48
N GLY A 154 5.28 16.10 -5.22
CA GLY A 154 6.68 16.22 -4.80
C GLY A 154 7.64 15.29 -5.57
N GLY A 155 7.16 14.14 -6.08
CA GLY A 155 7.93 13.28 -6.97
C GLY A 155 8.00 13.78 -8.42
N LEU A 156 7.01 14.56 -8.87
CA LEU A 156 6.93 15.04 -10.24
C LEU A 156 7.64 16.37 -10.46
N VAL A 157 7.45 17.30 -9.53
CA VAL A 157 7.96 18.68 -9.65
C VAL A 157 9.02 19.05 -8.60
N GLY A 158 9.23 18.16 -7.62
CA GLY A 158 10.14 18.38 -6.50
C GLY A 158 9.50 19.20 -5.39
N SER A 159 10.09 19.09 -4.18
CA SER A 159 9.76 19.89 -3.01
C SER A 159 11.03 20.14 -2.18
N PHE A 160 11.19 21.32 -1.64
CA PHE A 160 12.31 21.61 -0.75
C PHE A 160 12.29 20.67 0.45
N GLY A 161 13.46 20.14 0.81
CA GLY A 161 13.61 19.24 1.96
C GLY A 161 13.16 17.78 1.73
N GLN A 162 12.70 17.42 0.55
CA GLN A 162 12.12 16.11 0.24
C GLN A 162 12.86 15.32 -0.84
N THR A 163 14.17 15.37 -0.86
CA THR A 163 14.97 14.67 -1.88
C THR A 163 14.81 13.15 -1.82
N ASN A 164 14.74 12.56 -0.64
CA ASN A 164 14.46 11.15 -0.40
C ASN A 164 13.00 10.79 -0.81
N TYR A 165 12.04 11.53 -0.31
CA TYR A 165 10.61 11.33 -0.58
C TYR A 165 10.28 11.51 -2.06
N GLY A 166 10.75 12.61 -2.67
CA GLY A 166 10.53 12.86 -4.11
C GLY A 166 11.13 11.77 -4.99
N ALA A 167 12.36 11.32 -4.69
CA ALA A 167 13.00 10.21 -5.39
C ALA A 167 12.19 8.92 -5.28
N ALA A 168 11.74 8.56 -4.07
CA ALA A 168 10.94 7.36 -3.83
C ALA A 168 9.58 7.41 -4.58
N LYS A 169 8.89 8.55 -4.51
CA LYS A 169 7.60 8.73 -5.20
C LYS A 169 7.73 8.70 -6.72
N MET A 170 8.83 9.19 -7.28
CA MET A 170 9.09 9.08 -8.72
C MET A 170 9.48 7.66 -9.13
N ALA A 171 10.24 6.93 -8.30
CA ALA A 171 10.56 5.53 -8.54
C ALA A 171 9.29 4.65 -8.60
N MET A 172 8.29 4.91 -7.76
CA MET A 172 6.99 4.22 -7.82
C MET A 172 6.27 4.46 -9.16
N ILE A 173 6.37 5.65 -9.75
CA ILE A 173 5.80 5.94 -11.08
C ILE A 173 6.51 5.12 -12.16
N GLY A 174 7.84 5.00 -12.08
CA GLY A 174 8.62 4.15 -12.97
C GLY A 174 8.19 2.68 -12.89
N LEU A 175 8.07 2.15 -11.67
CA LEU A 175 7.59 0.79 -11.42
C LEU A 175 6.19 0.58 -12.00
N MET A 176 5.25 1.47 -11.71
CA MET A 176 3.89 1.42 -12.25
C MET A 176 3.87 1.40 -13.78
N ASN A 177 4.66 2.25 -14.42
CA ASN A 177 4.72 2.32 -15.88
C ASN A 177 5.25 1.01 -16.49
N CYS A 178 6.26 0.37 -15.88
CA CYS A 178 6.78 -0.91 -16.32
C CYS A 178 5.75 -2.04 -16.11
N LEU A 179 5.12 -2.11 -14.95
CA LEU A 179 4.07 -3.10 -14.67
C LEU A 179 2.88 -2.99 -15.61
N LYS A 180 2.51 -1.77 -16.00
CA LYS A 180 1.44 -1.52 -16.95
C LYS A 180 1.72 -2.18 -18.33
N THR A 181 2.94 -2.15 -18.81
CA THR A 181 3.28 -2.74 -20.14
C THR A 181 3.20 -4.27 -20.11
N VAL A 182 3.62 -4.89 -19.01
CA VAL A 182 3.54 -6.35 -18.81
C VAL A 182 2.08 -6.80 -18.65
N SER A 183 1.26 -6.03 -17.93
CA SER A 183 -0.14 -6.37 -17.71
C SER A 183 -1.00 -6.21 -18.97
N TYR A 184 -0.61 -5.35 -19.91
CA TYR A 184 -1.36 -5.16 -21.16
C TYR A 184 -1.29 -6.39 -22.08
N THR A 185 -0.24 -7.20 -21.96
CA THR A 185 -0.08 -8.44 -22.73
C THR A 185 -0.70 -9.67 -22.06
N HIS A 186 -1.00 -9.61 -20.76
CA HIS A 186 -1.47 -10.76 -19.98
C HIS A 186 -2.62 -10.47 -19.01
N LEU A 187 -2.93 -9.19 -18.73
CA LEU A 187 -3.99 -8.75 -17.82
C LEU A 187 -4.55 -7.41 -18.31
N THR A 188 -5.86 -7.31 -18.52
CA THR A 188 -6.51 -6.01 -18.75
C THR A 188 -6.58 -5.23 -17.44
N LEU A 189 -5.48 -4.59 -17.04
CA LEU A 189 -5.44 -3.69 -15.89
C LEU A 189 -5.63 -2.24 -16.39
N PRO A 190 -6.81 -1.60 -16.24
CA PRO A 190 -6.93 -0.19 -16.49
C PRO A 190 -6.17 0.59 -15.40
N THR A 191 -4.98 1.07 -15.74
CA THR A 191 -4.26 2.03 -14.91
C THR A 191 -4.83 3.42 -15.16
N LYS A 192 -5.61 3.96 -14.23
CA LYS A 192 -5.94 5.38 -14.22
C LYS A 192 -4.87 6.12 -13.40
N ARG A 193 -4.23 7.13 -14.00
CA ARG A 193 -3.54 8.16 -13.24
C ARG A 193 -4.60 8.90 -12.42
N ILE A 194 -4.44 8.91 -11.10
CA ILE A 194 -5.08 9.91 -10.25
C ILE A 194 -3.98 10.94 -9.98
N VAL A 195 -4.12 12.09 -10.61
CA VAL A 195 -3.30 13.28 -10.33
C VAL A 195 -3.96 14.02 -9.17
#